data_b4659f4692b0303c64c5200cdd4f7af1
#
_entry.id   b4659f4692b0303c64c5200cdd4f7af1
#
_cell.length_a   1.000
_cell.length_b   1.000
_cell.length_c   1.000
_cell.angle_alpha   90.00
_cell.angle_beta   90.00
_cell.angle_gamma   90.00
#
_symmetry.space_group_name_H-M   'P 1'
#
loop_
_entity.id
_entity.type
_entity.pdbx_description
1 polymer ?
#
loop_
_entity_poly.entity_id
_entity_poly.type
_entity_poly.pdbx_seq_one_letter_code
_entity_poly.pdbx_strand_id
1 'polypeptide(L)'
;MISRFKKRPPDAIVVAVDFGRQLNPGETLVASNARGSLGVIARDSAGVDVSATLLEGAPWIVAGTQVAFWLLAGVAGPYYSIEATAPTSDGELLTDLKLLEVLP
;
A
#
# COMPACT_ATOMS: atom_id res chain seq x y z
N MET A 1 6.34 -11.50 -8.94
CA MET A 1 6.94 -10.25 -9.47
C MET A 1 6.45 -9.08 -8.62
N ILE A 2 7.35 -8.23 -8.17
CA ILE A 2 7.00 -7.03 -7.42
C ILE A 2 6.60 -5.94 -8.41
N SER A 3 5.38 -5.42 -8.25
CA SER A 3 4.91 -4.29 -9.06
C SER A 3 5.53 -2.99 -8.56
N ARG A 4 5.57 -2.00 -9.43
CA ARG A 4 6.14 -0.68 -9.14
C ARG A 4 5.10 0.41 -9.32
N PHE A 5 5.12 1.36 -8.41
CA PHE A 5 4.49 2.65 -8.61
C PHE A 5 5.55 3.63 -9.10
N LYS A 6 5.13 4.61 -9.92
CA LYS A 6 6.01 5.66 -10.42
C LYS A 6 5.38 7.02 -10.17
N LYS A 7 6.18 7.98 -9.71
CA LYS A 7 5.74 9.36 -9.55
C LYS A 7 6.93 10.31 -9.62
N ARG A 8 6.67 11.59 -9.85
CA ARG A 8 7.66 12.66 -9.69
C ARG A 8 7.56 13.23 -8.27
N PRO A 9 8.63 13.87 -7.74
CA PRO A 9 8.62 14.36 -6.36
C PRO A 9 7.42 15.24 -6.00
N PRO A 10 6.98 16.23 -6.83
CA PRO A 10 5.87 17.09 -6.45
C PRO A 10 4.50 16.44 -6.63
N ASP A 11 4.41 15.27 -7.26
CA ASP A 11 3.11 14.64 -7.55
C ASP A 11 2.47 14.12 -6.27
N ALA A 12 1.17 14.37 -6.12
CA ALA A 12 0.34 13.71 -5.13
C ALA A 12 -0.63 12.81 -5.91
N ILE A 13 -0.50 11.50 -5.74
CA ILE A 13 -1.26 10.52 -6.52
C ILE A 13 -1.94 9.49 -5.64
N VAL A 14 -3.09 9.00 -6.09
CA VAL A 14 -3.75 7.84 -5.48
C VAL A 14 -3.26 6.60 -6.20
N VAL A 15 -2.82 5.62 -5.43
CA VAL A 15 -2.44 4.31 -5.95
C VAL A 15 -3.24 3.24 -5.22
N ALA A 16 -3.28 2.04 -5.78
CA ALA A 16 -3.98 0.93 -5.16
C ALA A 16 -3.18 -0.36 -5.27
N VAL A 17 -3.23 -1.15 -4.21
CA VAL A 17 -2.68 -2.51 -4.17
C VAL A 17 -3.84 -3.49 -4.31
N ASP A 18 -3.78 -4.34 -5.33
CA ASP A 18 -4.84 -5.30 -5.63
C ASP A 18 -4.54 -6.63 -4.96
N PHE A 19 -5.44 -7.05 -4.06
CA PHE A 19 -5.37 -8.34 -3.37
C PHE A 19 -6.31 -9.39 -3.99
N GLY A 20 -6.98 -9.07 -5.09
CA GLY A 20 -8.03 -9.92 -5.65
C GLY A 20 -7.61 -11.36 -5.91
N ARG A 21 -6.37 -11.58 -6.35
CA ARG A 21 -5.85 -12.94 -6.61
C ARG A 21 -5.60 -13.76 -5.36
N GLN A 22 -5.48 -13.11 -4.20
CA GLN A 22 -5.21 -13.77 -2.93
C GLN A 22 -6.49 -14.09 -2.17
N LEU A 23 -7.63 -13.57 -2.63
CA LEU A 23 -8.92 -13.76 -1.98
C LEU A 23 -9.61 -15.03 -2.48
N ASN A 24 -10.29 -15.73 -1.57
CA ASN A 24 -11.15 -16.85 -1.92
C ASN A 24 -12.45 -16.32 -2.55
N PRO A 25 -13.17 -17.14 -3.32
CA PRO A 25 -14.47 -16.74 -3.85
C PRO A 25 -15.40 -16.23 -2.74
N GLY A 26 -15.94 -15.02 -2.93
CA GLY A 26 -16.84 -14.41 -1.95
C GLY A 26 -16.13 -13.70 -0.79
N GLU A 27 -14.82 -13.85 -0.65
CA GLU A 27 -14.04 -13.17 0.36
C GLU A 27 -13.77 -11.73 -0.05
N THR A 28 -13.84 -10.80 0.90
CA THR A 28 -13.52 -9.38 0.65
C THR A 28 -12.54 -8.86 1.69
N LEU A 29 -11.89 -7.76 1.37
CA LEU A 29 -11.11 -7.00 2.34
C LEU A 29 -12.06 -6.29 3.31
N VAL A 30 -11.63 -6.17 4.57
CA VAL A 30 -12.36 -5.42 5.61
C VAL A 30 -11.38 -4.50 6.33
N ALA A 31 -11.91 -3.51 7.04
CA ALA A 31 -11.07 -2.52 7.72
C ALA A 31 -10.30 -3.11 8.90
N SER A 32 -10.87 -4.11 9.58
CA SER A 32 -10.23 -4.79 10.69
C SER A 32 -10.89 -6.15 10.93
N ASN A 33 -10.12 -7.05 11.52
CA ASN A 33 -10.61 -8.32 12.04
C ASN A 33 -9.78 -8.71 13.28
N ALA A 34 -9.95 -9.93 13.78
CA ALA A 34 -9.25 -10.37 14.99
C ALA A 34 -7.71 -10.40 14.84
N ARG A 35 -7.18 -10.41 13.61
CA ARG A 35 -5.74 -10.50 13.36
C ARG A 35 -5.08 -9.16 13.13
N GLY A 36 -5.82 -8.11 12.83
CA GLY A 36 -5.25 -6.79 12.62
C GLY A 36 -6.15 -5.83 11.86
N SER A 37 -5.57 -4.73 11.45
CA SER A 37 -6.27 -3.64 10.77
C SER A 37 -5.61 -3.32 9.44
N LEU A 38 -6.39 -2.68 8.56
CA LEU A 38 -5.90 -2.13 7.30
C LEU A 38 -4.78 -1.12 7.58
N GLY A 39 -3.67 -1.25 6.85
CA GLY A 39 -2.55 -0.34 7.04
C GLY A 39 -1.61 -0.32 5.85
N VAL A 40 -0.85 0.77 5.74
CA VAL A 40 0.21 0.92 4.73
C VAL A 40 1.41 1.54 5.41
N ILE A 41 2.58 0.99 5.14
CA ILE A 41 3.86 1.49 5.65
C ILE A 41 4.78 1.75 4.47
N ALA A 42 5.40 2.94 4.46
CA ALA A 42 6.41 3.30 3.47
C ALA A 42 7.78 3.33 4.14
N ARG A 43 8.77 2.69 3.52
CA ARG A 43 10.16 2.69 4.00
C ARG A 43 11.09 3.16 2.87
N ASP A 44 12.16 3.84 3.25
CA ASP A 44 13.20 4.23 2.30
C ASP A 44 14.13 3.04 1.99
N SER A 45 15.13 3.26 1.14
CA SER A 45 16.07 2.21 0.74
C SER A 45 16.93 1.69 1.88
N ALA A 46 17.03 2.42 2.99
CA ALA A 46 17.73 1.99 4.19
C ALA A 46 16.80 1.26 5.17
N GLY A 47 15.53 1.10 4.84
CA GLY A 47 14.54 0.42 5.69
C GLY A 47 13.91 1.32 6.75
N VAL A 48 14.16 2.61 6.71
CA VAL A 48 13.59 3.56 7.66
C VAL A 48 12.15 3.87 7.30
N ASP A 49 11.25 3.85 8.29
CA ASP A 49 9.84 4.21 8.11
C ASP A 49 9.72 5.70 7.79
N VAL A 50 9.22 6.00 6.59
CA VAL A 50 9.00 7.37 6.10
C VAL A 50 7.53 7.61 5.77
N SER A 51 6.63 6.85 6.39
CA SER A 51 5.19 6.92 6.13
C SER A 51 4.64 8.32 6.37
N ALA A 52 5.12 9.03 7.39
CA ALA A 52 4.66 10.38 7.71
C ALA A 52 4.94 11.38 6.57
N THR A 53 5.96 11.14 5.77
CA THR A 53 6.33 12.00 4.64
C THR A 53 5.66 11.58 3.33
N LEU A 54 5.59 10.26 3.08
CA LEU A 54 5.15 9.73 1.79
C LEU A 54 3.67 9.41 1.72
N LEU A 55 2.98 9.24 2.86
CA LEU A 55 1.57 8.85 2.90
C LEU A 55 0.74 9.97 3.51
N GLU A 56 -0.48 10.15 3.02
CA GLU A 56 -1.44 11.11 3.57
C GLU A 56 -2.76 10.43 3.88
N GLY A 57 -3.22 10.60 5.11
CA GLY A 57 -4.47 10.05 5.57
C GLY A 57 -4.45 8.53 5.70
N ALA A 58 -5.60 7.95 6.02
CA ALA A 58 -5.74 6.51 6.16
C ALA A 58 -5.98 5.86 4.79
N PRO A 59 -5.50 4.62 4.57
CA PRO A 59 -5.87 3.87 3.38
C PRO A 59 -7.35 3.49 3.42
N TRP A 60 -7.92 3.18 2.25
CA TRP A 60 -9.31 2.76 2.15
C TRP A 60 -9.45 1.60 1.17
N ILE A 61 -10.58 0.89 1.26
CA ILE A 61 -10.86 -0.29 0.43
C ILE A 61 -11.68 0.15 -0.78
N VAL A 62 -11.30 -0.34 -1.96
CA VAL A 62 -12.01 -0.11 -3.22
C VAL A 62 -12.49 -1.46 -3.76
N ALA A 63 -13.78 -1.54 -4.06
CA ALA A 63 -14.43 -2.73 -4.66
C ALA A 63 -14.22 -4.02 -3.85
N GLY A 64 -13.91 -3.92 -2.57
CA GLY A 64 -13.69 -5.09 -1.70
C GLY A 64 -12.40 -5.84 -1.95
N THR A 65 -11.58 -5.45 -2.91
CA THR A 65 -10.39 -6.20 -3.32
C THR A 65 -9.10 -5.38 -3.34
N GLN A 66 -9.20 -4.06 -3.27
CA GLN A 66 -8.04 -3.18 -3.40
C GLN A 66 -7.89 -2.29 -2.17
N VAL A 67 -6.64 -1.99 -1.83
CA VAL A 67 -6.29 -1.00 -0.82
C VAL A 67 -5.73 0.21 -1.52
N ALA A 68 -6.42 1.35 -1.42
CA ALA A 68 -6.02 2.61 -2.03
C ALA A 68 -5.46 3.56 -0.98
N PHE A 69 -4.53 4.40 -1.39
CA PHE A 69 -3.91 5.39 -0.50
C PHE A 69 -3.24 6.51 -1.30
N TRP A 70 -3.00 7.65 -0.64
CA TRP A 70 -2.28 8.77 -1.24
C TRP A 70 -0.78 8.60 -1.07
N LEU A 71 -0.02 8.78 -2.17
CA LEU A 71 1.43 8.91 -2.17
C LEU A 71 1.82 10.35 -2.46
N LEU A 72 2.70 10.88 -1.63
CA LEU A 72 3.19 12.25 -1.72
C LEU A 72 4.72 12.27 -1.79
N ALA A 73 5.29 13.42 -2.12
CA ALA A 73 6.70 13.73 -1.94
C ALA A 73 7.64 12.64 -2.49
N GLY A 74 8.73 12.38 -1.77
CA GLY A 74 9.78 11.45 -2.18
C GLY A 74 10.95 12.14 -2.86
N VAL A 75 12.09 11.47 -2.87
CA VAL A 75 13.32 11.94 -3.50
C VAL A 75 13.62 11.06 -4.70
N ALA A 76 13.94 11.69 -5.84
CA ALA A 76 14.28 10.95 -7.05
C ALA A 76 15.55 10.11 -6.85
N GLY A 77 15.58 8.92 -7.44
CA GLY A 77 16.72 8.01 -7.44
C GLY A 77 16.46 6.74 -6.66
N PRO A 78 16.57 6.73 -5.31
CA PRO A 78 16.37 5.51 -4.53
C PRO A 78 14.95 4.99 -4.62
N TYR A 79 14.78 3.66 -4.56
CA TYR A 79 13.46 3.07 -4.43
C TYR A 79 12.98 3.16 -2.99
N TYR A 80 11.67 3.32 -2.85
CA TYR A 80 10.97 3.15 -1.58
C TYR A 80 10.20 1.84 -1.63
N SER A 81 10.00 1.20 -0.49
CA SER A 81 9.12 0.04 -0.39
C SER A 81 7.81 0.44 0.28
N ILE A 82 6.70 -0.03 -0.28
CA ILE A 82 5.37 0.23 0.23
C ILE A 82 4.76 -1.12 0.61
N GLU A 83 4.49 -1.34 1.89
CA GLU A 83 3.88 -2.56 2.38
C GLU A 83 2.44 -2.29 2.77
N ALA A 84 1.51 -2.96 2.11
CA ALA A 84 0.09 -2.89 2.44
C ALA A 84 -0.33 -4.14 3.20
N THR A 85 -1.08 -3.95 4.28
CA THR A 85 -1.63 -5.03 5.11
C THR A 85 -3.14 -4.90 5.09
N ALA A 86 -3.82 -6.00 4.78
CA ALA A 86 -5.28 -5.98 4.64
C ALA A 86 -5.91 -7.20 5.32
N PRO A 87 -6.81 -6.97 6.29
CA PRO A 87 -7.62 -8.03 6.87
C PRO A 87 -8.70 -8.49 5.89
N THR A 88 -9.12 -9.73 5.99
CA THR A 88 -10.17 -10.28 5.13
C THR A 88 -11.42 -10.66 5.91
N SER A 89 -12.53 -10.80 5.20
CA SER A 89 -13.81 -11.24 5.77
C SER A 89 -13.75 -12.65 6.34
N ASP A 90 -12.81 -13.47 5.88
CA ASP A 90 -12.60 -14.83 6.37
C ASP A 90 -11.66 -14.91 7.58
N GLY A 91 -11.21 -13.76 8.10
CA GLY A 91 -10.36 -13.70 9.28
C GLY A 91 -8.87 -13.79 9.00
N GLU A 92 -8.45 -13.72 7.75
CA GLU A 92 -7.03 -13.72 7.38
C GLU A 92 -6.46 -12.30 7.40
N LEU A 93 -5.14 -12.21 7.40
CA LEU A 93 -4.41 -10.95 7.26
C LEU A 93 -3.41 -11.12 6.12
N LEU A 94 -3.61 -10.35 5.06
CA LEU A 94 -2.77 -10.41 3.86
C LEU A 94 -1.81 -9.24 3.82
N THR A 95 -0.63 -9.47 3.25
CA THR A 95 0.34 -8.39 3.01
C THR A 95 0.83 -8.45 1.58
N ASP A 96 1.14 -7.28 1.01
CA ASP A 96 1.75 -7.19 -0.31
C ASP A 96 2.76 -6.05 -0.30
N LEU A 97 3.87 -6.25 -1.01
CA LEU A 97 4.96 -5.30 -1.09
C LEU A 97 5.05 -4.74 -2.51
N LYS A 98 5.10 -3.42 -2.62
CA LYS A 98 5.30 -2.72 -3.88
C LYS A 98 6.54 -1.84 -3.77
N LEU A 99 7.19 -1.60 -4.88
CA LEU A 99 8.27 -0.62 -4.96
C LEU A 99 7.73 0.69 -5.52
N LEU A 100 8.19 1.79 -4.95
CA LEU A 100 7.92 3.13 -5.48
C LEU A 100 9.21 3.67 -6.10
N GLU A 101 9.13 4.01 -7.38
CA GLU A 101 10.18 4.72 -8.08
C GLU A 101 9.78 6.18 -8.21
N VAL A 102 10.59 7.08 -7.64
CA VAL A 102 10.40 8.53 -7.78
C VAL A 102 11.28 9.00 -8.92
N LEU A 103 10.65 9.49 -9.99
CA LEU A 103 11.32 9.93 -11.22
C LEU A 103 11.91 11.33 -11.04
N PRO A 104 13.04 11.61 -11.72
CA PRO A 104 13.63 12.95 -11.68
C PRO A 104 12.76 14.01 -12.34
#